data_5f8a07ea052c92923fba6c7776e7c462
#
_entry.id   5f8a07ea052c92923fba6c7776e7c462
#
_cell.length_a   1.000
_cell.length_b   1.000
_cell.length_c   1.000
_cell.angle_alpha   90.00
_cell.angle_beta   90.00
_cell.angle_gamma   90.00
#
_symmetry.space_group_name_H-M   'P 1'
#
loop_
_entity.id
_entity.type
_entity.pdbx_description
1 polymer ?
#
loop_
_entity_poly.entity_id
_entity_poly.type
_entity_poly.pdbx_seq_one_letter_code
_entity_poly.pdbx_strand_id
1 'polypeptide(L)'
;MSNVPSVLVIGGGSTGCGIARDLAMRGVDVTLVEKGNLTHGTTGRMHGLLHSGGRYAVSDQSSAKECIEENQVLRRIATHCVEMTGGLFVQRPEDEDEYFEKKLEGCRECGIPAEVLSTEEAREIEPHLAPDIERAIRVPDGAIDPFRLCVANAADAIDHGARVETHAEVTDVLVEDGEDGEDGEVVGVEVEHESGEGSFVHGAAGEREAIYADHVINATGAWAGEIGDMAGVDVAVRPSKGVMTVMNVRQVDTVINRCRPKGDADIVVPHETTCILGTTDEEVDDPEDYPEEGWEVDLMIDTLSELVPMLSSARTIRSFWGVRPLYEPPEVASDDPTDITRDFFLLDHGDRDDLPGMTSIVGGKLTTYRLMAERIADHVCDRLGIDAECRTAEEPLPGSEEFSVLRDWMDEFGLRSPVGLRSAERLGSRIDEVIGEWDGPNPTVCECEAVTRAEIHDAIEGAGSDLNAVRLRTRASMGNCQGAFCCHRMANELVPEYDEVVARDAFDDLYQERWKGERHALWGQQLSQAMVKHMLHATTMNRDADPAATEGSVDFGAFDAGPDAGTTPDAGTEAADTADDAVADGGTPAIGAPDAD
;
A
#
# COMPACT_ATOMS: atom_id res chain seq x y z
N MET A 1 23.40 -31.64 -19.54
CA MET A 1 22.47 -31.06 -18.52
C MET A 1 21.57 -30.15 -19.33
N SER A 2 20.26 -30.36 -19.37
CA SER A 2 19.35 -29.38 -19.97
C SER A 2 19.50 -28.09 -19.15
N ASN A 3 19.89 -27.00 -19.81
CA ASN A 3 19.92 -25.70 -19.16
C ASN A 3 18.48 -25.43 -18.74
N VAL A 4 18.23 -25.11 -17.47
CA VAL A 4 16.91 -24.65 -17.02
C VAL A 4 16.74 -23.28 -17.65
N PRO A 5 15.61 -22.99 -18.34
CA PRO A 5 15.38 -21.66 -18.87
C PRO A 5 15.35 -20.60 -17.79
N SER A 6 15.93 -19.44 -18.08
CA SER A 6 16.03 -18.31 -17.19
C SER A 6 15.03 -17.21 -17.57
N VAL A 7 14.37 -16.61 -16.58
CA VAL A 7 13.42 -15.50 -16.77
C VAL A 7 13.77 -14.36 -15.83
N LEU A 8 13.87 -13.17 -16.39
CA LEU A 8 14.07 -11.93 -15.65
C LEU A 8 12.72 -11.20 -15.51
N VAL A 9 12.34 -10.87 -14.29
CA VAL A 9 11.13 -10.08 -13.97
C VAL A 9 11.55 -8.70 -13.50
N ILE A 10 11.10 -7.66 -14.18
CA ILE A 10 11.35 -6.26 -13.80
C ILE A 10 10.14 -5.73 -13.03
N GLY A 11 10.36 -5.31 -11.78
CA GLY A 11 9.35 -4.71 -10.90
C GLY A 11 8.90 -5.60 -9.75
N GLY A 12 9.14 -5.13 -8.51
CA GLY A 12 8.80 -5.79 -7.23
C GLY A 12 7.43 -5.41 -6.66
N GLY A 13 6.47 -5.05 -7.51
CA GLY A 13 5.07 -4.87 -7.14
C GLY A 13 4.35 -6.21 -6.98
N SER A 14 3.03 -6.17 -6.67
CA SER A 14 2.24 -7.40 -6.47
C SER A 14 2.29 -8.35 -7.67
N THR A 15 2.21 -7.82 -8.88
CA THR A 15 2.24 -8.62 -10.10
C THR A 15 3.59 -9.28 -10.29
N GLY A 16 4.70 -8.53 -10.19
CA GLY A 16 6.04 -9.08 -10.37
C GLY A 16 6.41 -10.11 -9.29
N CYS A 17 6.08 -9.85 -8.00
CA CYS A 17 6.26 -10.83 -6.93
C CYS A 17 5.44 -12.11 -7.18
N GLY A 18 4.20 -11.97 -7.69
CA GLY A 18 3.36 -13.10 -8.07
C GLY A 18 3.93 -13.91 -9.23
N ILE A 19 4.49 -13.23 -10.26
CA ILE A 19 5.14 -13.86 -11.41
C ILE A 19 6.38 -14.63 -10.96
N ALA A 20 7.23 -14.00 -10.16
CA ALA A 20 8.45 -14.65 -9.65
C ALA A 20 8.10 -15.92 -8.85
N ARG A 21 7.06 -15.87 -8.02
CA ARG A 21 6.56 -17.03 -7.28
C ARG A 21 6.08 -18.13 -8.23
N ASP A 22 5.21 -17.81 -9.16
CA ASP A 22 4.60 -18.82 -10.05
C ASP A 22 5.66 -19.50 -10.91
N LEU A 23 6.54 -18.75 -11.55
CA LEU A 23 7.63 -19.30 -12.37
C LEU A 23 8.63 -20.14 -11.56
N ALA A 24 9.02 -19.68 -10.35
CA ALA A 24 9.90 -20.44 -9.47
C ALA A 24 9.26 -21.78 -9.04
N MET A 25 7.96 -21.77 -8.69
CA MET A 25 7.20 -23.00 -8.38
C MET A 25 7.10 -23.96 -9.57
N ARG A 26 7.20 -23.47 -10.80
CA ARG A 26 7.28 -24.28 -12.04
C ARG A 26 8.70 -24.75 -12.33
N GLY A 27 9.70 -24.37 -11.54
CA GLY A 27 11.10 -24.80 -11.67
C GLY A 27 11.90 -24.01 -12.69
N VAL A 28 11.46 -22.78 -13.01
CA VAL A 28 12.19 -21.83 -13.86
C VAL A 28 13.28 -21.13 -13.03
N ASP A 29 14.43 -20.81 -13.64
CA ASP A 29 15.47 -19.98 -13.01
C ASP A 29 15.05 -18.51 -13.10
N VAL A 30 14.56 -17.94 -11.99
CA VAL A 30 13.94 -16.60 -11.94
C VAL A 30 14.83 -15.61 -11.22
N THR A 31 15.06 -14.46 -11.86
CA THR A 31 15.59 -13.27 -11.18
C THR A 31 14.54 -12.15 -11.25
N LEU A 32 14.19 -11.57 -10.09
CA LEU A 32 13.37 -10.37 -10.00
C LEU A 32 14.23 -9.19 -9.60
N VAL A 33 14.11 -8.06 -10.31
CA VAL A 33 14.79 -6.79 -10.00
C VAL A 33 13.78 -5.69 -9.72
N GLU A 34 14.04 -4.87 -8.67
CA GLU A 34 13.20 -3.76 -8.24
C GLU A 34 14.07 -2.56 -7.89
N LYS A 35 13.77 -1.36 -8.43
CA LYS A 35 14.56 -0.15 -8.21
C LYS A 35 14.58 0.34 -6.77
N GLY A 36 13.50 0.10 -6.02
CA GLY A 36 13.41 0.47 -4.62
C GLY A 36 13.20 -0.74 -3.72
N ASN A 37 12.45 -0.56 -2.65
CA ASN A 37 11.93 -1.66 -1.86
C ASN A 37 10.77 -2.35 -2.58
N LEU A 38 10.50 -3.62 -2.25
CA LEU A 38 9.27 -4.27 -2.69
C LEU A 38 8.07 -3.35 -2.43
N THR A 39 7.12 -3.31 -3.36
CA THR A 39 5.94 -2.43 -3.29
C THR A 39 6.22 -0.92 -3.45
N HIS A 40 7.38 -0.53 -3.92
CA HIS A 40 7.76 0.88 -4.10
C HIS A 40 6.72 1.70 -4.88
N GLY A 41 6.18 1.12 -5.96
CA GLY A 41 5.21 1.77 -6.84
C GLY A 41 3.76 1.74 -6.34
N THR A 42 2.82 1.55 -7.27
CA THR A 42 1.36 1.58 -7.06
C THR A 42 0.89 0.64 -5.96
N THR A 43 1.51 -0.54 -5.86
CA THR A 43 1.13 -1.57 -4.88
C THR A 43 1.21 -1.07 -3.44
N GLY A 44 2.24 -0.32 -3.07
CA GLY A 44 2.40 0.25 -1.73
C GLY A 44 1.65 1.56 -1.51
N ARG A 45 1.01 2.09 -2.55
CA ARG A 45 0.35 3.40 -2.55
C ARG A 45 -1.14 3.28 -2.92
N MET A 46 -1.84 2.33 -2.31
CA MET A 46 -3.26 2.06 -2.51
C MET A 46 -4.02 2.03 -1.17
N HIS A 47 -5.35 2.00 -1.22
CA HIS A 47 -6.21 2.00 -0.03
C HIS A 47 -6.35 0.63 0.67
N GLY A 48 -5.77 -0.44 0.15
CA GLY A 48 -5.81 -1.76 0.80
C GLY A 48 -7.13 -2.52 0.65
N LEU A 49 -7.94 -2.26 -0.36
CA LEU A 49 -9.18 -2.99 -0.59
C LEU A 49 -8.93 -4.33 -1.29
N LEU A 50 -9.43 -5.42 -0.70
CA LEU A 50 -9.65 -6.69 -1.36
C LEU A 50 -11.06 -6.70 -1.97
N HIS A 51 -11.14 -6.44 -3.27
CA HIS A 51 -12.41 -6.31 -3.98
C HIS A 51 -13.19 -7.62 -4.06
N SER A 52 -14.50 -7.57 -3.79
CA SER A 52 -15.46 -8.61 -4.19
C SER A 52 -15.87 -8.51 -5.67
N GLY A 53 -15.50 -7.43 -6.35
CA GLY A 53 -15.99 -7.10 -7.69
C GLY A 53 -17.23 -6.22 -7.72
N GLY A 54 -17.90 -5.98 -6.58
CA GLY A 54 -19.13 -5.20 -6.50
C GLY A 54 -19.04 -3.80 -7.09
N ARG A 55 -17.84 -3.17 -7.05
CA ARG A 55 -17.60 -1.86 -7.66
C ARG A 55 -17.72 -1.89 -9.20
N TYR A 56 -17.39 -3.00 -9.82
CA TYR A 56 -17.39 -3.19 -11.28
C TYR A 56 -18.65 -3.87 -11.84
N ALA A 57 -19.52 -4.40 -10.98
CA ALA A 57 -20.67 -5.22 -11.34
C ALA A 57 -21.65 -4.56 -12.34
N VAL A 58 -21.68 -3.22 -12.44
CA VAL A 58 -22.52 -2.47 -13.38
C VAL A 58 -21.78 -2.10 -14.67
N SER A 59 -20.52 -1.67 -14.55
CA SER A 59 -19.76 -1.09 -15.67
C SER A 59 -18.85 -2.08 -16.38
N ASP A 60 -18.34 -3.10 -15.66
CA ASP A 60 -17.36 -4.07 -16.18
C ASP A 60 -17.55 -5.43 -15.50
N GLN A 61 -18.48 -6.21 -16.03
CA GLN A 61 -18.84 -7.51 -15.46
C GLN A 61 -17.73 -8.57 -15.59
N SER A 62 -16.82 -8.44 -16.57
CA SER A 62 -15.66 -9.35 -16.70
C SER A 62 -14.74 -9.17 -15.51
N SER A 63 -14.29 -7.94 -15.27
CA SER A 63 -13.49 -7.57 -14.11
C SER A 63 -14.16 -7.92 -12.77
N ALA A 64 -15.49 -7.80 -12.69
CA ALA A 64 -16.24 -8.13 -11.48
C ALA A 64 -16.16 -9.64 -11.14
N LYS A 65 -16.28 -10.50 -12.17
CA LYS A 65 -16.17 -11.97 -12.00
C LYS A 65 -14.77 -12.40 -11.61
N GLU A 66 -13.74 -11.87 -12.28
CA GLU A 66 -12.36 -12.16 -11.92
C GLU A 66 -12.06 -11.73 -10.48
N CYS A 67 -12.56 -10.55 -10.06
CA CYS A 67 -12.36 -10.05 -8.70
C CYS A 67 -12.97 -10.99 -7.65
N ILE A 68 -14.20 -11.49 -7.84
CA ILE A 68 -14.81 -12.37 -6.83
C ILE A 68 -14.11 -13.73 -6.78
N GLU A 69 -13.68 -14.27 -7.92
CA GLU A 69 -12.94 -15.52 -7.97
C GLU A 69 -11.59 -15.39 -7.25
N GLU A 70 -10.81 -14.37 -7.57
CA GLU A 70 -9.51 -14.11 -6.91
C GLU A 70 -9.65 -13.69 -5.44
N ASN A 71 -10.69 -12.92 -5.07
CA ASN A 71 -11.01 -12.64 -3.68
C ASN A 71 -11.16 -13.93 -2.86
N GLN A 72 -11.87 -14.93 -3.41
CA GLN A 72 -12.04 -16.22 -2.75
C GLN A 72 -10.73 -17.02 -2.69
N VAL A 73 -9.87 -16.93 -3.70
CA VAL A 73 -8.54 -17.55 -3.68
C VAL A 73 -7.69 -16.92 -2.58
N LEU A 74 -7.52 -15.59 -2.58
CA LEU A 74 -6.67 -14.86 -1.63
C LEU A 74 -7.10 -15.08 -0.17
N ARG A 75 -8.39 -15.19 0.09
CA ARG A 75 -8.92 -15.54 1.43
C ARG A 75 -8.49 -16.93 1.91
N ARG A 76 -8.04 -17.81 1.01
CA ARG A 76 -7.53 -19.15 1.37
C ARG A 76 -6.02 -19.20 1.45
N ILE A 77 -5.34 -18.59 0.47
CA ILE A 77 -3.89 -18.72 0.33
C ILE A 77 -3.09 -17.61 1.05
N ALA A 78 -3.75 -16.52 1.45
CA ALA A 78 -3.11 -15.35 2.03
C ALA A 78 -3.83 -14.87 3.31
N THR A 79 -4.25 -15.79 4.18
CA THR A 79 -5.10 -15.52 5.35
C THR A 79 -4.51 -14.48 6.29
N HIS A 80 -3.18 -14.50 6.51
CA HIS A 80 -2.47 -13.53 7.36
C HIS A 80 -2.30 -12.14 6.73
N CYS A 81 -2.60 -12.00 5.42
CA CYS A 81 -2.60 -10.71 4.72
C CYS A 81 -3.99 -10.06 4.64
N VAL A 82 -5.07 -10.79 4.96
CA VAL A 82 -6.44 -10.38 4.69
C VAL A 82 -7.24 -10.21 5.97
N GLU A 83 -7.85 -9.03 6.16
CA GLU A 83 -8.91 -8.82 7.15
C GLU A 83 -10.28 -9.06 6.50
N MET A 84 -11.07 -9.98 7.08
CA MET A 84 -12.42 -10.34 6.60
C MET A 84 -13.47 -9.31 7.06
N THR A 85 -13.32 -8.05 6.68
CA THR A 85 -14.16 -6.94 7.14
C THR A 85 -15.57 -6.95 6.55
N GLY A 86 -15.76 -7.61 5.40
CA GLY A 86 -16.96 -7.40 4.59
C GLY A 86 -16.98 -6.01 3.95
N GLY A 87 -18.06 -5.70 3.23
CA GLY A 87 -18.26 -4.39 2.62
C GLY A 87 -19.73 -4.03 2.47
N LEU A 88 -20.02 -2.75 2.50
CA LEU A 88 -21.34 -2.17 2.32
C LEU A 88 -21.31 -1.16 1.16
N PHE A 89 -22.20 -1.31 0.19
CA PHE A 89 -22.55 -0.23 -0.75
C PHE A 89 -23.77 0.50 -0.19
N VAL A 90 -23.53 1.70 0.32
CA VAL A 90 -24.52 2.48 1.07
C VAL A 90 -25.24 3.46 0.15
N GLN A 91 -26.56 3.43 0.14
CA GLN A 91 -27.40 4.38 -0.59
C GLN A 91 -27.79 5.54 0.31
N ARG A 92 -27.58 6.75 -0.18
CA ARG A 92 -28.06 8.00 0.42
C ARG A 92 -29.38 8.43 -0.23
N PRO A 93 -30.17 9.33 0.42
CA PRO A 93 -31.44 9.82 -0.13
C PRO A 93 -31.34 10.51 -1.49
N GLU A 94 -30.19 11.09 -1.82
CA GLU A 94 -29.91 11.73 -3.10
C GLU A 94 -29.44 10.77 -4.20
N ASP A 95 -29.07 9.52 -3.85
CA ASP A 95 -28.59 8.52 -4.80
C ASP A 95 -29.80 7.84 -5.52
N GLU A 96 -29.59 7.43 -6.77
CA GLU A 96 -30.65 6.90 -7.62
C GLU A 96 -31.05 5.46 -7.26
N ASP A 97 -32.34 5.23 -6.98
CA ASP A 97 -32.90 3.87 -6.77
C ASP A 97 -32.61 2.90 -7.93
N GLU A 98 -32.65 3.41 -9.16
CA GLU A 98 -32.38 2.61 -10.36
C GLU A 98 -30.93 2.09 -10.37
N TYR A 99 -29.97 2.89 -9.92
CA TYR A 99 -28.58 2.46 -9.83
C TYR A 99 -28.37 1.40 -8.75
N PHE A 100 -29.06 1.52 -7.61
CA PHE A 100 -29.01 0.51 -6.55
C PHE A 100 -29.50 -0.86 -7.06
N GLU A 101 -30.62 -0.90 -7.76
CA GLU A 101 -31.17 -2.15 -8.30
C GLU A 101 -30.24 -2.74 -9.39
N LYS A 102 -29.68 -1.90 -10.27
CA LYS A 102 -28.67 -2.33 -11.25
C LYS A 102 -27.42 -2.92 -10.58
N LYS A 103 -26.96 -2.31 -9.50
CA LYS A 103 -25.81 -2.78 -8.73
C LYS A 103 -26.09 -4.15 -8.11
N LEU A 104 -27.25 -4.30 -7.48
CA LEU A 104 -27.67 -5.57 -6.87
C LEU A 104 -27.81 -6.70 -7.90
N GLU A 105 -28.43 -6.41 -9.04
CA GLU A 105 -28.58 -7.38 -10.15
C GLU A 105 -27.22 -7.73 -10.74
N GLY A 106 -26.38 -6.74 -11.05
CA GLY A 106 -25.03 -6.95 -11.56
C GLY A 106 -24.16 -7.80 -10.61
N CYS A 107 -24.21 -7.56 -9.32
CA CYS A 107 -23.52 -8.41 -8.34
C CYS A 107 -23.97 -9.87 -8.45
N ARG A 108 -25.29 -10.12 -8.54
CA ARG A 108 -25.84 -11.48 -8.66
C ARG A 108 -25.44 -12.16 -9.97
N GLU A 109 -25.48 -11.43 -11.08
CA GLU A 109 -25.07 -11.94 -12.40
C GLU A 109 -23.59 -12.29 -12.47
N CYS A 110 -22.75 -11.55 -11.71
CA CYS A 110 -21.31 -11.83 -11.59
C CYS A 110 -20.98 -12.91 -10.54
N GLY A 111 -21.97 -13.48 -9.85
CA GLY A 111 -21.74 -14.50 -8.82
C GLY A 111 -21.25 -13.92 -7.48
N ILE A 112 -21.37 -12.60 -7.28
CA ILE A 112 -20.99 -11.93 -6.04
C ILE A 112 -22.11 -12.11 -5.03
N PRO A 113 -21.89 -12.70 -3.85
CA PRO A 113 -22.86 -12.72 -2.77
C PRO A 113 -23.28 -11.30 -2.39
N ALA A 114 -24.56 -10.98 -2.59
CA ALA A 114 -25.10 -9.65 -2.33
C ALA A 114 -26.43 -9.74 -1.56
N GLU A 115 -26.48 -9.09 -0.41
CA GLU A 115 -27.61 -9.03 0.51
C GLU A 115 -28.07 -7.58 0.67
N VAL A 116 -29.37 -7.34 0.56
CA VAL A 116 -29.94 -6.02 0.82
C VAL A 116 -30.23 -5.88 2.31
N LEU A 117 -29.74 -4.80 2.90
CA LEU A 117 -29.92 -4.45 4.30
C LEU A 117 -30.75 -3.17 4.42
N SER A 118 -31.66 -3.15 5.38
CA SER A 118 -32.31 -1.92 5.83
C SER A 118 -31.31 -0.98 6.53
N THR A 119 -31.68 0.27 6.76
CA THR A 119 -30.89 1.23 7.52
C THR A 119 -30.52 0.70 8.91
N GLU A 120 -31.48 0.04 9.61
CA GLU A 120 -31.25 -0.54 10.94
C GLU A 120 -30.21 -1.67 10.88
N GLU A 121 -30.37 -2.63 9.98
CA GLU A 121 -29.43 -3.77 9.82
C GLU A 121 -28.03 -3.31 9.40
N ALA A 122 -27.93 -2.33 8.49
CA ALA A 122 -26.65 -1.78 8.09
C ALA A 122 -25.93 -1.08 9.26
N ARG A 123 -26.68 -0.36 10.10
CA ARG A 123 -26.15 0.32 11.29
C ARG A 123 -25.92 -0.61 12.48
N GLU A 124 -26.51 -1.80 12.51
CA GLU A 124 -26.12 -2.84 13.48
C GLU A 124 -24.73 -3.41 13.14
N ILE A 125 -24.41 -3.52 11.83
CA ILE A 125 -23.08 -3.96 11.37
C ILE A 125 -22.06 -2.84 11.54
N GLU A 126 -22.40 -1.60 11.11
CA GLU A 126 -21.53 -0.44 11.17
C GLU A 126 -22.25 0.75 11.84
N PRO A 127 -22.12 0.88 13.17
CA PRO A 127 -22.86 1.89 13.95
C PRO A 127 -22.51 3.35 13.59
N HIS A 128 -21.34 3.57 12.97
CA HIS A 128 -20.86 4.90 12.62
C HIS A 128 -21.41 5.43 11.28
N LEU A 129 -22.21 4.63 10.57
CA LEU A 129 -22.91 5.11 9.38
C LEU A 129 -23.85 6.27 9.69
N ALA A 130 -23.99 7.18 8.76
CA ALA A 130 -24.93 8.29 8.83
C ALA A 130 -26.35 7.78 9.13
N PRO A 131 -27.11 8.47 9.99
CA PRO A 131 -28.44 8.00 10.40
C PRO A 131 -29.51 8.11 9.30
N ASP A 132 -29.23 8.84 8.24
CA ASP A 132 -30.14 9.14 7.12
C ASP A 132 -29.82 8.35 5.85
N ILE A 133 -29.03 7.29 5.93
CA ILE A 133 -28.91 6.32 4.81
C ILE A 133 -30.26 5.65 4.58
N GLU A 134 -30.54 5.26 3.34
CA GLU A 134 -31.79 4.57 3.02
C GLU A 134 -31.69 3.05 3.16
N ARG A 135 -30.64 2.46 2.62
CA ARG A 135 -30.38 1.01 2.62
C ARG A 135 -28.94 0.73 2.21
N ALA A 136 -28.50 -0.50 2.30
CA ALA A 136 -27.18 -0.92 1.83
C ALA A 136 -27.21 -2.29 1.12
N ILE A 137 -26.20 -2.55 0.27
CA ILE A 137 -25.92 -3.89 -0.26
C ILE A 137 -24.66 -4.39 0.44
N ARG A 138 -24.78 -5.50 1.16
CA ARG A 138 -23.65 -6.21 1.77
C ARG A 138 -22.98 -7.12 0.76
N VAL A 139 -21.65 -7.03 0.66
CA VAL A 139 -20.80 -7.83 -0.24
C VAL A 139 -19.58 -8.38 0.51
N PRO A 140 -18.89 -9.41 -0.02
CA PRO A 140 -17.70 -9.97 0.60
C PRO A 140 -16.42 -9.20 0.23
N ASP A 141 -16.40 -7.86 0.38
CA ASP A 141 -15.16 -7.10 0.36
C ASP A 141 -14.28 -7.45 1.58
N GLY A 142 -13.03 -7.05 1.56
CA GLY A 142 -12.10 -7.19 2.67
C GLY A 142 -11.03 -6.12 2.64
N ALA A 143 -10.23 -6.02 3.69
CA ALA A 143 -8.99 -5.27 3.63
C ALA A 143 -7.81 -6.22 3.42
N ILE A 144 -6.78 -5.78 2.70
CA ILE A 144 -5.58 -6.57 2.43
C ILE A 144 -4.34 -5.72 2.66
N ASP A 145 -3.34 -6.29 3.33
CA ASP A 145 -2.02 -5.69 3.49
C ASP A 145 -1.15 -5.99 2.26
N PRO A 146 -0.93 -5.03 1.35
CA PRO A 146 -0.18 -5.25 0.13
C PRO A 146 1.31 -5.50 0.38
N PHE A 147 1.85 -4.95 1.47
CA PHE A 147 3.25 -5.10 1.83
C PHE A 147 3.55 -6.54 2.24
N ARG A 148 2.77 -7.04 3.18
CA ARG A 148 2.89 -8.42 3.67
C ARG A 148 2.67 -9.43 2.55
N LEU A 149 1.68 -9.15 1.68
CA LEU A 149 1.39 -9.97 0.52
C LEU A 149 2.59 -10.11 -0.42
N CYS A 150 3.25 -9.00 -0.78
CA CYS A 150 4.40 -9.04 -1.68
C CYS A 150 5.63 -9.68 -1.03
N VAL A 151 5.88 -9.38 0.26
CA VAL A 151 6.98 -10.02 0.99
C VAL A 151 6.78 -11.53 1.07
N ALA A 152 5.55 -12.01 1.34
CA ALA A 152 5.26 -13.44 1.38
C ALA A 152 5.43 -14.13 0.01
N ASN A 153 4.99 -13.48 -1.09
CA ASN A 153 5.22 -14.00 -2.44
C ASN A 153 6.72 -14.05 -2.79
N ALA A 154 7.49 -13.00 -2.47
CA ALA A 154 8.93 -12.97 -2.72
C ALA A 154 9.69 -14.01 -1.89
N ALA A 155 9.32 -14.18 -0.61
CA ALA A 155 9.91 -15.21 0.24
C ALA A 155 9.65 -16.63 -0.32
N ASP A 156 8.41 -16.92 -0.70
CA ASP A 156 8.05 -18.22 -1.30
C ASP A 156 8.76 -18.45 -2.65
N ALA A 157 8.92 -17.40 -3.47
CA ALA A 157 9.72 -17.48 -4.70
C ALA A 157 11.19 -17.86 -4.42
N ILE A 158 11.79 -17.26 -3.38
CA ILE A 158 13.17 -17.58 -2.95
C ILE A 158 13.28 -19.01 -2.44
N ASP A 159 12.33 -19.47 -1.64
CA ASP A 159 12.29 -20.85 -1.15
C ASP A 159 12.21 -21.86 -2.31
N HIS A 160 11.64 -21.47 -3.45
CA HIS A 160 11.62 -22.23 -4.70
C HIS A 160 12.80 -21.97 -5.63
N GLY A 161 13.80 -21.16 -5.22
CA GLY A 161 15.06 -20.96 -5.90
C GLY A 161 15.19 -19.67 -6.71
N ALA A 162 14.20 -18.75 -6.65
CA ALA A 162 14.32 -17.44 -7.30
C ALA A 162 15.36 -16.55 -6.60
N ARG A 163 15.96 -15.64 -7.37
CA ARG A 163 16.75 -14.52 -6.89
C ARG A 163 15.88 -13.26 -6.90
N VAL A 164 15.83 -12.53 -5.81
CA VAL A 164 15.11 -11.25 -5.69
C VAL A 164 16.10 -10.17 -5.31
N GLU A 165 16.15 -9.11 -6.10
CA GLU A 165 17.06 -7.97 -5.90
C GLU A 165 16.26 -6.69 -5.80
N THR A 166 16.36 -6.01 -4.67
CA THR A 166 15.87 -4.66 -4.44
C THR A 166 16.99 -3.65 -4.55
N HIS A 167 16.66 -2.37 -4.75
CA HIS A 167 17.61 -1.30 -5.00
C HIS A 167 18.51 -1.57 -6.22
N ALA A 168 17.92 -2.20 -7.24
CA ALA A 168 18.52 -2.52 -8.51
C ALA A 168 17.66 -1.92 -9.65
N GLU A 169 18.05 -0.75 -10.12
CA GLU A 169 17.33 -0.02 -11.16
C GLU A 169 17.75 -0.49 -12.55
N VAL A 170 16.79 -0.86 -13.39
CA VAL A 170 17.04 -1.15 -14.80
C VAL A 170 17.32 0.16 -15.52
N THR A 171 18.52 0.26 -16.11
CA THR A 171 18.98 1.46 -16.83
C THR A 171 18.99 1.28 -18.34
N ASP A 172 18.95 0.03 -18.83
CA ASP A 172 18.86 -0.28 -20.25
C ASP A 172 18.32 -1.71 -20.48
N VAL A 173 17.69 -1.93 -21.64
CA VAL A 173 17.27 -3.26 -22.12
C VAL A 173 18.25 -3.72 -23.18
N LEU A 174 18.85 -4.90 -22.98
CA LEU A 174 19.86 -5.44 -23.86
C LEU A 174 19.21 -6.18 -25.05
N VAL A 175 19.42 -5.65 -26.25
CA VAL A 175 18.92 -6.23 -27.48
C VAL A 175 20.12 -6.70 -28.32
N GLU A 176 20.16 -7.96 -28.69
CA GLU A 176 21.15 -8.48 -29.66
C GLU A 176 20.58 -8.36 -31.07
N ASP A 177 21.38 -7.82 -31.99
CA ASP A 177 21.03 -7.73 -33.42
C ASP A 177 20.92 -9.13 -34.03
N GLY A 178 19.83 -9.40 -34.76
CA GLY A 178 19.66 -10.63 -35.51
C GLY A 178 20.74 -10.79 -36.61
N GLU A 179 21.16 -12.04 -36.90
CA GLU A 179 22.08 -12.32 -37.98
C GLU A 179 21.43 -12.01 -39.35
N ASP A 180 22.20 -11.38 -40.27
CA ASP A 180 21.81 -11.12 -41.67
C ASP A 180 20.57 -10.22 -41.90
N GLY A 181 20.17 -9.37 -40.90
CA GLY A 181 19.06 -8.41 -41.01
C GLY A 181 17.73 -9.00 -40.56
N GLU A 182 17.76 -10.02 -39.72
CA GLU A 182 16.64 -10.42 -38.86
C GLU A 182 16.46 -9.38 -37.75
N ASP A 183 15.24 -9.27 -37.21
CA ASP A 183 14.90 -8.38 -36.11
C ASP A 183 15.70 -8.77 -34.86
N GLY A 184 15.98 -7.79 -33.97
CA GLY A 184 16.72 -8.02 -32.73
C GLY A 184 15.94 -8.87 -31.72
N GLU A 185 16.62 -9.43 -30.73
CA GLU A 185 16.04 -10.20 -29.64
C GLU A 185 16.45 -9.60 -28.29
N VAL A 186 15.52 -9.47 -27.36
CA VAL A 186 15.85 -9.06 -25.99
C VAL A 186 16.51 -10.23 -25.26
N VAL A 187 17.72 -9.99 -24.76
CA VAL A 187 18.55 -11.02 -24.09
C VAL A 187 18.83 -10.74 -22.62
N GLY A 188 18.36 -9.60 -22.09
CA GLY A 188 18.59 -9.21 -20.70
C GLY A 188 18.42 -7.73 -20.46
N VAL A 189 18.96 -7.26 -19.34
CA VAL A 189 18.96 -5.84 -18.95
C VAL A 189 20.29 -5.43 -18.34
N GLU A 190 20.59 -4.12 -18.34
CA GLU A 190 21.61 -3.51 -17.50
C GLU A 190 20.92 -2.93 -16.24
N VAL A 191 21.46 -3.25 -15.05
CA VAL A 191 20.99 -2.71 -13.78
C VAL A 191 22.07 -1.87 -13.13
N GLU A 192 21.66 -0.80 -12.43
CA GLU A 192 22.52 -0.02 -11.54
C GLU A 192 22.04 -0.21 -10.10
N HIS A 193 22.96 -0.61 -9.22
CA HIS A 193 22.64 -0.84 -7.81
C HIS A 193 22.74 0.46 -7.02
N GLU A 194 21.69 0.79 -6.26
CA GLU A 194 21.75 1.83 -5.24
C GLU A 194 22.41 1.28 -3.96
N SER A 195 22.84 2.19 -3.06
CA SER A 195 23.42 1.77 -1.79
C SER A 195 22.38 1.15 -0.87
N GLY A 196 22.62 -0.07 -0.41
CA GLY A 196 21.79 -0.74 0.58
C GLY A 196 22.49 -1.98 1.12
N GLU A 197 22.16 -2.36 2.36
CA GLU A 197 22.53 -3.64 2.95
C GLU A 197 21.26 -4.40 3.29
N GLY A 198 21.12 -5.62 2.77
CA GLY A 198 19.96 -6.48 3.07
C GLY A 198 20.03 -7.79 2.30
N SER A 199 19.18 -8.74 2.65
CA SER A 199 19.14 -10.06 2.00
C SER A 199 18.71 -10.01 0.53
N PHE A 200 18.15 -8.89 0.09
CA PHE A 200 17.73 -8.65 -1.29
C PHE A 200 18.60 -7.63 -2.03
N VAL A 201 19.72 -7.17 -1.43
CA VAL A 201 20.66 -6.23 -2.05
C VAL A 201 21.95 -6.97 -2.36
N HIS A 202 22.32 -7.06 -3.64
CA HIS A 202 23.44 -7.88 -4.09
C HIS A 202 24.61 -7.11 -4.72
N GLY A 203 24.45 -5.80 -4.96
CA GLY A 203 25.49 -4.96 -5.56
C GLY A 203 25.96 -3.82 -4.64
N ALA A 204 27.13 -3.25 -4.93
CA ALA A 204 27.59 -2.02 -4.27
C ALA A 204 27.01 -0.79 -4.96
N ALA A 205 26.83 0.32 -4.21
CA ALA A 205 26.33 1.57 -4.77
C ALA A 205 27.06 2.02 -6.04
N GLY A 206 26.30 2.27 -7.11
CA GLY A 206 26.81 2.66 -8.42
C GLY A 206 27.47 1.52 -9.22
N GLU A 207 27.41 0.28 -8.74
CA GLU A 207 27.81 -0.88 -9.51
C GLU A 207 26.79 -1.16 -10.62
N ARG A 208 27.27 -1.38 -11.83
CA ARG A 208 26.46 -1.78 -12.98
C ARG A 208 26.70 -3.23 -13.33
N GLU A 209 25.62 -3.95 -13.54
CA GLU A 209 25.64 -5.37 -13.89
C GLU A 209 24.71 -5.62 -15.08
N ALA A 210 25.13 -6.48 -16.02
CA ALA A 210 24.28 -7.01 -17.06
C ALA A 210 23.71 -8.36 -16.61
N ILE A 211 22.39 -8.46 -16.54
CA ILE A 211 21.67 -9.69 -16.20
C ILE A 211 21.06 -10.24 -17.49
N TYR A 212 21.53 -11.41 -17.91
CA TYR A 212 21.05 -12.10 -19.11
C TYR A 212 19.98 -13.13 -18.74
N ALA A 213 18.96 -13.26 -19.59
CA ALA A 213 17.88 -14.23 -19.44
C ALA A 213 17.34 -14.69 -20.79
N ASP A 214 16.74 -15.88 -20.84
CA ASP A 214 16.07 -16.40 -22.04
C ASP A 214 14.76 -15.67 -22.33
N HIS A 215 14.20 -14.96 -21.34
CA HIS A 215 13.02 -14.10 -21.49
C HIS A 215 12.96 -13.01 -20.41
N VAL A 216 12.52 -11.80 -20.80
CA VAL A 216 12.36 -10.65 -19.92
C VAL A 216 10.86 -10.32 -19.77
N ILE A 217 10.40 -10.16 -18.53
CA ILE A 217 9.03 -9.76 -18.23
C ILE A 217 9.04 -8.35 -17.64
N ASN A 218 8.40 -7.41 -18.33
CA ASN A 218 8.15 -6.07 -17.83
C ASN A 218 6.84 -6.05 -16.99
N ALA A 219 6.98 -5.99 -15.67
CA ALA A 219 5.89 -5.90 -14.68
C ALA A 219 5.98 -4.61 -13.84
N THR A 220 6.51 -3.53 -14.41
CA THR A 220 6.83 -2.27 -13.72
C THR A 220 5.64 -1.35 -13.51
N GLY A 221 4.43 -1.77 -13.89
CA GLY A 221 3.21 -1.03 -13.64
C GLY A 221 3.20 0.34 -14.31
N ALA A 222 3.19 1.44 -13.54
CA ALA A 222 3.12 2.79 -14.10
C ALA A 222 4.37 3.19 -14.91
N TRP A 223 5.48 2.50 -14.71
CA TRP A 223 6.75 2.70 -15.46
C TRP A 223 6.92 1.74 -16.65
N ALA A 224 5.88 0.99 -17.01
CA ALA A 224 6.01 0.01 -18.08
C ALA A 224 6.32 0.64 -19.45
N GLY A 225 5.89 1.88 -19.68
CA GLY A 225 6.26 2.65 -20.86
C GLY A 225 7.75 2.96 -20.93
N GLU A 226 8.37 3.35 -19.82
CA GLU A 226 9.80 3.67 -19.75
C GLU A 226 10.68 2.44 -20.11
N ILE A 227 10.32 1.27 -19.57
CA ILE A 227 11.02 0.02 -19.95
C ILE A 227 10.74 -0.35 -21.40
N GLY A 228 9.53 -0.09 -21.91
CA GLY A 228 9.20 -0.25 -23.33
C GLY A 228 10.07 0.64 -24.22
N ASP A 229 10.23 1.91 -23.85
CA ASP A 229 11.05 2.87 -24.59
C ASP A 229 12.53 2.44 -24.64
N MET A 230 13.08 1.89 -23.54
CA MET A 230 14.45 1.33 -23.51
C MET A 230 14.62 0.16 -24.50
N ALA A 231 13.56 -0.64 -24.67
CA ALA A 231 13.54 -1.74 -25.64
C ALA A 231 13.18 -1.30 -27.08
N GLY A 232 12.77 -0.03 -27.27
CA GLY A 232 12.32 0.50 -28.56
C GLY A 232 10.88 0.09 -28.93
N VAL A 233 10.04 -0.28 -27.97
CA VAL A 233 8.62 -0.66 -28.17
C VAL A 233 7.69 0.28 -27.40
N ASP A 234 6.51 0.53 -27.96
CA ASP A 234 5.50 1.38 -27.33
C ASP A 234 4.61 0.59 -26.35
N VAL A 235 4.62 0.97 -25.08
CA VAL A 235 3.69 0.46 -24.06
C VAL A 235 2.87 1.64 -23.53
N ALA A 236 1.69 1.86 -24.12
CA ALA A 236 0.83 3.02 -23.91
C ALA A 236 0.16 3.04 -22.52
N VAL A 237 0.95 3.26 -21.47
CA VAL A 237 0.45 3.47 -20.11
C VAL A 237 -0.05 4.90 -19.97
N ARG A 238 -1.24 5.09 -19.40
CA ARG A 238 -1.79 6.39 -18.98
C ARG A 238 -1.74 6.46 -17.46
N PRO A 239 -0.73 7.12 -16.88
CA PRO A 239 -0.61 7.23 -15.45
C PRO A 239 -1.74 8.09 -14.86
N SER A 240 -2.46 7.56 -13.85
CA SER A 240 -3.51 8.28 -13.14
C SER A 240 -3.26 8.27 -11.64
N LYS A 241 -2.98 9.44 -11.07
CA LYS A 241 -2.78 9.58 -9.62
C LYS A 241 -4.10 9.55 -8.86
N GLY A 242 -4.03 9.15 -7.59
CA GLY A 242 -5.14 9.26 -6.65
C GLY A 242 -4.63 9.35 -5.22
N VAL A 243 -5.28 10.21 -4.43
CA VAL A 243 -4.95 10.42 -3.02
C VAL A 243 -5.52 9.33 -2.13
N MET A 244 -4.76 8.91 -1.15
CA MET A 244 -5.21 8.16 0.01
C MET A 244 -4.96 8.97 1.28
N THR A 245 -5.98 9.13 2.10
CA THR A 245 -5.92 9.89 3.36
C THR A 245 -6.13 8.96 4.55
N VAL A 246 -5.16 8.92 5.48
CA VAL A 246 -5.18 8.03 6.63
C VAL A 246 -5.68 8.76 7.87
N MET A 247 -6.70 8.21 8.51
CA MET A 247 -7.30 8.73 9.74
C MET A 247 -6.66 8.12 11.00
N ASN A 248 -6.66 8.86 12.10
CA ASN A 248 -5.94 8.50 13.33
C ASN A 248 -6.54 7.35 14.14
N VAL A 249 -7.73 6.91 13.81
CA VAL A 249 -8.40 5.76 14.43
C VAL A 249 -9.18 4.98 13.40
N ARG A 250 -9.44 3.73 13.70
CA ARG A 250 -10.32 2.87 12.92
C ARG A 250 -11.77 3.34 13.12
N GLN A 251 -12.26 4.17 12.21
CA GLN A 251 -13.59 4.77 12.25
C GLN A 251 -14.70 3.79 11.87
N VAL A 252 -14.35 2.78 11.09
CA VAL A 252 -15.25 1.74 10.59
C VAL A 252 -14.60 0.37 10.71
N ASP A 253 -15.40 -0.67 10.91
CA ASP A 253 -14.96 -2.06 10.94
C ASP A 253 -15.27 -2.81 9.63
N THR A 254 -16.10 -2.21 8.79
CA THR A 254 -16.52 -2.74 7.49
C THR A 254 -16.11 -1.77 6.39
N VAL A 255 -15.73 -2.27 5.22
CA VAL A 255 -15.48 -1.41 4.05
C VAL A 255 -16.77 -0.68 3.68
N ILE A 256 -16.72 0.65 3.56
CA ILE A 256 -17.87 1.47 3.18
C ILE A 256 -17.64 2.01 1.78
N ASN A 257 -18.57 1.71 0.87
CA ASN A 257 -18.64 2.25 -0.48
C ASN A 257 -19.95 3.06 -0.64
N ARG A 258 -19.94 4.14 -1.42
CA ARG A 258 -21.17 4.81 -1.84
C ARG A 258 -21.83 4.04 -2.99
N CYS A 259 -23.15 3.85 -2.92
CA CYS A 259 -23.91 3.16 -3.95
C CYS A 259 -24.38 4.13 -5.08
N ARG A 260 -23.41 4.62 -5.85
CA ARG A 260 -23.62 5.50 -7.02
C ARG A 260 -22.70 5.10 -8.18
N PRO A 261 -22.86 5.67 -9.38
CA PRO A 261 -21.84 5.57 -10.42
C PRO A 261 -20.45 5.94 -9.90
N LYS A 262 -19.41 5.30 -10.45
CA LYS A 262 -18.02 5.51 -10.04
C LYS A 262 -17.68 7.01 -10.05
N GLY A 263 -17.06 7.50 -9.00
CA GLY A 263 -16.61 8.88 -8.83
C GLY A 263 -15.51 8.97 -7.79
N ASP A 264 -15.06 10.18 -7.51
CA ASP A 264 -14.07 10.46 -6.48
C ASP A 264 -14.63 10.33 -5.07
N ALA A 265 -13.75 10.05 -4.10
CA ALA A 265 -14.09 9.94 -2.68
C ALA A 265 -15.24 8.95 -2.40
N ASP A 266 -15.12 7.72 -2.89
CA ASP A 266 -16.21 6.75 -2.82
C ASP A 266 -16.03 5.66 -1.75
N ILE A 267 -14.85 5.59 -1.07
CA ILE A 267 -14.54 4.43 -0.25
C ILE A 267 -13.83 4.78 1.07
N VAL A 268 -14.23 4.10 2.14
CA VAL A 268 -13.52 4.03 3.42
C VAL A 268 -13.12 2.59 3.68
N VAL A 269 -11.84 2.32 3.82
CA VAL A 269 -11.30 0.98 4.07
C VAL A 269 -10.73 0.94 5.49
N PRO A 270 -11.26 0.08 6.39
CA PRO A 270 -10.62 -0.19 7.67
C PRO A 270 -9.29 -0.91 7.42
N HIS A 271 -8.25 -0.52 8.13
CA HIS A 271 -6.94 -1.12 7.97
C HIS A 271 -6.19 -1.15 9.30
N GLU A 272 -6.09 -2.32 9.90
CA GLU A 272 -5.49 -2.54 11.22
C GLU A 272 -6.03 -1.54 12.27
N THR A 273 -5.22 -0.59 12.74
CA THR A 273 -5.60 0.39 13.79
C THR A 273 -6.15 1.70 13.25
N THR A 274 -6.21 1.85 11.93
CA THR A 274 -6.58 3.08 11.22
C THR A 274 -7.70 2.83 10.21
N CYS A 275 -8.11 3.84 9.46
CA CYS A 275 -8.83 3.66 8.20
C CYS A 275 -8.27 4.58 7.12
N ILE A 276 -8.43 4.17 5.87
CA ILE A 276 -7.94 4.86 4.69
C ILE A 276 -9.13 5.33 3.87
N LEU A 277 -9.15 6.63 3.57
CA LEU A 277 -10.11 7.25 2.67
C LEU A 277 -9.52 7.26 1.25
N GLY A 278 -10.30 6.97 0.25
CA GLY A 278 -9.84 6.97 -1.14
C GLY A 278 -10.98 7.15 -2.12
N THR A 279 -10.73 7.59 -3.30
CA THR A 279 -9.52 8.17 -3.88
C THR A 279 -9.95 9.15 -4.99
N THR A 280 -9.08 10.05 -5.40
CA THR A 280 -9.23 10.85 -6.63
C THR A 280 -8.78 10.08 -7.87
N ASP A 281 -9.03 10.61 -9.06
CA ASP A 281 -8.61 10.03 -10.35
C ASP A 281 -8.17 11.18 -11.28
N GLU A 282 -6.86 11.56 -11.22
CA GLU A 282 -6.28 12.66 -11.97
C GLU A 282 -5.15 12.14 -12.88
N GLU A 283 -5.21 12.43 -14.18
CA GLU A 283 -4.16 12.06 -15.12
C GLU A 283 -2.88 12.86 -14.86
N VAL A 284 -1.72 12.21 -14.94
CA VAL A 284 -0.40 12.81 -14.78
C VAL A 284 0.53 12.36 -15.90
N ASP A 285 1.51 13.21 -16.22
CA ASP A 285 2.47 12.90 -17.29
C ASP A 285 3.59 11.96 -16.79
N ASP A 286 3.94 12.05 -15.51
CA ASP A 286 5.07 11.33 -14.90
C ASP A 286 4.58 10.61 -13.63
N PRO A 287 4.89 9.31 -13.46
CA PRO A 287 4.49 8.54 -12.28
C PRO A 287 5.27 8.90 -11.00
N GLU A 288 6.36 9.67 -11.09
CA GLU A 288 7.18 10.09 -9.95
C GLU A 288 7.07 11.58 -9.64
N ASP A 289 6.91 12.45 -10.66
CA ASP A 289 6.83 13.89 -10.51
C ASP A 289 5.42 14.41 -10.82
N TYR A 290 4.59 14.50 -9.80
CA TYR A 290 3.22 14.98 -9.88
C TYR A 290 2.87 15.87 -8.67
N PRO A 291 1.94 16.83 -8.82
CA PRO A 291 1.53 17.69 -7.72
C PRO A 291 0.74 16.90 -6.65
N GLU A 292 1.14 17.06 -5.38
CA GLU A 292 0.42 16.59 -4.21
C GLU A 292 -0.44 17.74 -3.67
N GLU A 293 -1.75 17.71 -3.93
CA GLU A 293 -2.62 18.85 -3.70
C GLU A 293 -3.56 18.68 -2.50
N GLY A 294 -3.62 19.71 -1.63
CA GLY A 294 -4.44 19.67 -0.41
C GLY A 294 -5.94 19.56 -0.65
N TRP A 295 -6.46 20.10 -1.78
CA TRP A 295 -7.89 19.99 -2.10
C TRP A 295 -8.36 18.54 -2.28
N GLU A 296 -7.48 17.64 -2.71
CA GLU A 296 -7.81 16.23 -2.84
C GLU A 296 -8.08 15.60 -1.45
N VAL A 297 -7.29 15.99 -0.44
CA VAL A 297 -7.49 15.54 0.95
C VAL A 297 -8.81 16.07 1.53
N ASP A 298 -9.10 17.35 1.29
CA ASP A 298 -10.34 17.97 1.74
C ASP A 298 -11.56 17.30 1.09
N LEU A 299 -11.50 17.02 -0.21
CA LEU A 299 -12.54 16.30 -0.94
C LEU A 299 -12.84 14.92 -0.32
N MET A 300 -11.78 14.15 0.06
CA MET A 300 -11.96 12.86 0.72
C MET A 300 -12.75 13.01 2.03
N ILE A 301 -12.35 13.96 2.87
CA ILE A 301 -12.97 14.16 4.18
C ILE A 301 -14.41 14.65 4.03
N ASP A 302 -14.64 15.65 3.20
CA ASP A 302 -15.97 16.26 3.03
C ASP A 302 -16.97 15.26 2.47
N THR A 303 -16.62 14.56 1.38
CA THR A 303 -17.54 13.64 0.71
C THR A 303 -17.80 12.39 1.56
N LEU A 304 -16.78 11.78 2.16
CA LEU A 304 -16.97 10.56 2.94
C LEU A 304 -17.57 10.79 4.32
N SER A 305 -17.52 12.04 4.84
CA SER A 305 -18.25 12.44 6.04
C SER A 305 -19.78 12.38 5.86
N GLU A 306 -20.27 12.42 4.63
CA GLU A 306 -21.69 12.17 4.34
C GLU A 306 -22.12 10.74 4.66
N LEU A 307 -21.22 9.76 4.51
CA LEU A 307 -21.46 8.35 4.83
C LEU A 307 -21.10 8.02 6.28
N VAL A 308 -19.98 8.58 6.78
CA VAL A 308 -19.44 8.35 8.12
C VAL A 308 -19.16 9.69 8.79
N PRO A 309 -20.14 10.31 9.45
CA PRO A 309 -20.05 11.68 9.96
C PRO A 309 -18.87 11.95 10.91
N MET A 310 -18.38 10.93 11.59
CA MET A 310 -17.22 11.06 12.50
C MET A 310 -15.94 11.48 11.77
N LEU A 311 -15.81 11.24 10.47
CA LEU A 311 -14.62 11.59 9.69
C LEU A 311 -14.37 13.11 9.69
N SER A 312 -15.42 13.93 9.68
CA SER A 312 -15.31 15.40 9.71
C SER A 312 -14.62 15.96 10.95
N SER A 313 -14.61 15.22 12.04
CA SER A 313 -13.98 15.60 13.32
C SER A 313 -12.76 14.76 13.69
N ALA A 314 -12.48 13.73 12.90
CA ALA A 314 -11.33 12.87 13.11
C ALA A 314 -10.04 13.56 12.66
N ARG A 315 -8.93 13.15 13.28
CA ARG A 315 -7.62 13.66 12.91
C ARG A 315 -7.07 12.90 11.71
N THR A 316 -6.69 13.59 10.67
CA THR A 316 -5.83 13.06 9.61
C THR A 316 -4.42 12.90 10.15
N ILE A 317 -3.74 11.81 9.83
CA ILE A 317 -2.37 11.55 10.30
C ILE A 317 -1.34 11.58 9.17
N ARG A 318 -1.75 11.22 7.95
CA ARG A 318 -0.93 11.35 6.74
C ARG A 318 -1.80 11.27 5.49
N SER A 319 -1.24 11.74 4.38
CA SER A 319 -1.72 11.44 3.03
C SER A 319 -0.59 10.87 2.18
N PHE A 320 -0.94 10.17 1.14
CA PHE A 320 -0.02 9.69 0.12
C PHE A 320 -0.78 9.49 -1.19
N TRP A 321 -0.05 9.58 -2.30
CA TRP A 321 -0.61 9.43 -3.63
C TRP A 321 -0.04 8.19 -4.30
N GLY A 322 -0.87 7.50 -5.06
CA GLY A 322 -0.48 6.37 -5.88
C GLY A 322 -0.88 6.60 -7.32
N VAL A 323 -0.04 6.16 -8.25
CA VAL A 323 -0.30 6.28 -9.69
C VAL A 323 -0.72 4.94 -10.24
N ARG A 324 -1.89 4.88 -10.85
CA ARG A 324 -2.46 3.68 -11.47
C ARG A 324 -1.84 3.46 -12.84
N PRO A 325 -1.45 2.23 -13.18
CA PRO A 325 -0.97 1.86 -14.52
C PRO A 325 -2.15 1.60 -15.47
N LEU A 326 -2.93 2.62 -15.83
CA LEU A 326 -4.00 2.43 -16.78
C LEU A 326 -3.42 2.15 -18.16
N TYR A 327 -3.93 1.13 -18.84
CA TYR A 327 -3.53 0.83 -20.21
C TYR A 327 -4.72 1.04 -21.14
N GLU A 328 -4.47 1.76 -22.23
CA GLU A 328 -5.46 2.03 -23.24
C GLU A 328 -4.97 1.45 -24.57
N PRO A 329 -5.58 0.34 -25.03
CA PRO A 329 -5.26 -0.19 -26.35
C PRO A 329 -5.49 0.88 -27.44
N PRO A 330 -4.57 1.04 -28.40
CA PRO A 330 -4.67 2.07 -29.43
C PRO A 330 -5.98 2.06 -30.23
N GLU A 331 -6.66 0.90 -30.28
CA GLU A 331 -7.91 0.72 -31.02
C GLU A 331 -9.15 1.21 -30.27
N VAL A 332 -9.05 1.51 -28.97
CA VAL A 332 -10.19 1.81 -28.06
C VAL A 332 -10.01 3.14 -27.34
N ALA A 333 -9.17 4.03 -27.87
CA ALA A 333 -8.83 5.29 -27.21
C ALA A 333 -10.07 6.09 -26.79
N SER A 334 -10.17 6.44 -25.49
CA SER A 334 -11.22 7.28 -24.90
C SER A 334 -10.65 8.60 -24.43
N ASP A 335 -11.41 9.70 -24.59
CA ASP A 335 -11.00 11.01 -24.08
C ASP A 335 -11.19 11.14 -22.55
N ASP A 336 -11.92 10.20 -21.90
CA ASP A 336 -12.20 10.20 -20.46
C ASP A 336 -11.46 9.07 -19.75
N PRO A 337 -10.49 9.36 -18.85
CA PRO A 337 -9.76 8.35 -18.09
C PRO A 337 -10.65 7.44 -17.24
N THR A 338 -11.84 7.91 -16.87
CA THR A 338 -12.78 7.12 -16.05
C THR A 338 -13.41 5.98 -16.83
N ASP A 339 -13.44 6.05 -18.17
CA ASP A 339 -13.99 5.03 -19.07
C ASP A 339 -12.98 3.92 -19.40
N ILE A 340 -11.68 4.10 -19.07
CA ILE A 340 -10.65 3.10 -19.33
C ILE A 340 -10.93 1.86 -18.48
N THR A 341 -10.90 0.69 -19.15
CA THR A 341 -11.10 -0.60 -18.48
C THR A 341 -10.05 -0.81 -17.38
N ARG A 342 -10.44 -1.50 -16.31
CA ARG A 342 -9.54 -1.96 -15.25
C ARG A 342 -9.08 -3.41 -15.47
N ASP A 343 -9.20 -3.92 -16.68
CA ASP A 343 -8.62 -5.19 -17.09
C ASP A 343 -7.10 -5.08 -17.20
N PHE A 344 -6.43 -6.22 -17.25
CA PHE A 344 -5.01 -6.31 -17.53
C PHE A 344 -4.76 -6.79 -18.94
N PHE A 345 -3.63 -6.41 -19.48
CA PHE A 345 -3.21 -6.76 -20.83
C PHE A 345 -1.83 -7.38 -20.82
N LEU A 346 -1.70 -8.47 -21.55
CA LEU A 346 -0.43 -9.11 -21.84
C LEU A 346 -0.01 -8.70 -23.25
N LEU A 347 1.17 -8.11 -23.36
CA LEU A 347 1.76 -7.61 -24.61
C LEU A 347 2.98 -8.45 -24.94
N ASP A 348 2.85 -9.38 -25.86
CA ASP A 348 3.97 -10.14 -26.41
C ASP A 348 4.65 -9.31 -27.51
N HIS A 349 5.86 -8.82 -27.24
CA HIS A 349 6.57 -7.94 -28.17
C HIS A 349 7.13 -8.68 -29.38
N GLY A 350 7.32 -10.01 -29.28
CA GLY A 350 7.67 -10.84 -30.44
C GLY A 350 6.59 -10.89 -31.49
N ASP A 351 5.32 -11.06 -31.07
CA ASP A 351 4.19 -11.14 -32.00
C ASP A 351 3.68 -9.75 -32.42
N ARG A 352 3.85 -8.73 -31.56
CA ARG A 352 3.29 -7.38 -31.76
C ARG A 352 4.26 -6.41 -32.45
N ASP A 353 5.53 -6.45 -32.07
CA ASP A 353 6.53 -5.42 -32.38
C ASP A 353 7.76 -6.00 -33.12
N ASP A 354 7.72 -7.28 -33.51
CA ASP A 354 8.83 -8.03 -34.09
C ASP A 354 10.08 -8.05 -33.18
N LEU A 355 9.91 -7.99 -31.83
CA LEU A 355 10.98 -8.00 -30.82
C LEU A 355 10.79 -9.19 -29.87
N PRO A 356 11.25 -10.41 -30.20
CA PRO A 356 11.17 -11.56 -29.32
C PRO A 356 12.01 -11.40 -28.05
N GLY A 357 11.79 -12.26 -27.06
CA GLY A 357 12.51 -12.27 -25.78
C GLY A 357 11.92 -11.35 -24.71
N MET A 358 10.85 -10.59 -25.00
CA MET A 358 10.20 -9.69 -24.04
C MET A 358 8.68 -9.77 -24.08
N THR A 359 8.05 -9.70 -22.89
CA THR A 359 6.61 -9.58 -22.70
C THR A 359 6.33 -8.54 -21.62
N SER A 360 5.34 -7.64 -21.84
CA SER A 360 4.88 -6.70 -20.81
C SER A 360 3.52 -7.10 -20.27
N ILE A 361 3.27 -6.86 -18.98
CA ILE A 361 1.96 -6.99 -18.36
C ILE A 361 1.57 -5.67 -17.68
N VAL A 362 0.44 -5.11 -18.08
CA VAL A 362 0.00 -3.77 -17.67
C VAL A 362 -1.47 -3.75 -17.27
N GLY A 363 -1.88 -2.73 -16.50
CA GLY A 363 -3.25 -2.59 -16.02
C GLY A 363 -3.54 -3.47 -14.79
N GLY A 364 -4.79 -3.90 -14.68
CA GLY A 364 -5.25 -4.81 -13.64
C GLY A 364 -5.48 -4.18 -12.25
N LYS A 365 -5.60 -5.02 -11.26
CA LYS A 365 -5.94 -4.69 -9.87
C LYS A 365 -5.13 -5.55 -8.91
N LEU A 366 -4.87 -5.05 -7.69
CA LEU A 366 -4.22 -5.88 -6.67
C LEU A 366 -4.96 -7.22 -6.46
N THR A 367 -6.29 -7.20 -6.41
CA THR A 367 -7.08 -8.41 -6.21
C THR A 367 -6.80 -9.49 -7.26
N THR A 368 -6.51 -9.09 -8.50
CA THR A 368 -6.27 -10.02 -9.62
C THR A 368 -4.79 -10.28 -9.90
N TYR A 369 -3.86 -9.80 -9.03
CA TYR A 369 -2.42 -9.92 -9.26
C TYR A 369 -1.96 -11.36 -9.52
N ARG A 370 -2.54 -12.33 -8.79
CA ARG A 370 -2.19 -13.75 -8.93
C ARG A 370 -2.64 -14.30 -10.29
N LEU A 371 -3.87 -13.95 -10.72
CA LEU A 371 -4.36 -14.34 -12.04
C LEU A 371 -3.51 -13.70 -13.16
N MET A 372 -3.09 -12.45 -12.99
CA MET A 372 -2.17 -11.79 -13.91
C MET A 372 -0.84 -12.56 -14.01
N ALA A 373 -0.29 -12.94 -12.83
CA ALA A 373 0.94 -13.73 -12.76
C ALA A 373 0.79 -15.09 -13.44
N GLU A 374 -0.31 -15.81 -13.20
CA GLU A 374 -0.61 -17.09 -13.85
C GLU A 374 -0.65 -16.94 -15.37
N ARG A 375 -1.37 -15.93 -15.88
CA ARG A 375 -1.54 -15.73 -17.33
C ARG A 375 -0.21 -15.45 -18.05
N ILE A 376 0.64 -14.59 -17.48
CA ILE A 376 1.93 -14.31 -18.11
C ILE A 376 2.92 -15.46 -17.91
N ALA A 377 2.89 -16.15 -16.78
CA ALA A 377 3.72 -17.32 -16.56
C ALA A 377 3.34 -18.48 -17.50
N ASP A 378 2.05 -18.72 -17.72
CA ASP A 378 1.57 -19.68 -18.72
C ASP A 378 2.11 -19.35 -20.12
N HIS A 379 1.96 -18.08 -20.52
CA HIS A 379 2.43 -17.60 -21.82
C HIS A 379 3.95 -17.77 -22.00
N VAL A 380 4.74 -17.37 -21.02
CA VAL A 380 6.21 -17.47 -21.08
C VAL A 380 6.67 -18.95 -21.02
N CYS A 381 6.02 -19.78 -20.21
CA CYS A 381 6.30 -21.22 -20.19
C CYS A 381 6.01 -21.88 -21.55
N ASP A 382 4.92 -21.51 -22.21
CA ASP A 382 4.60 -21.99 -23.56
C ASP A 382 5.67 -21.57 -24.57
N ARG A 383 6.17 -20.31 -24.52
CA ARG A 383 7.26 -19.81 -25.38
C ARG A 383 8.57 -20.55 -25.15
N LEU A 384 8.89 -20.84 -23.89
CA LEU A 384 10.14 -21.54 -23.50
C LEU A 384 10.02 -23.08 -23.57
N GLY A 385 8.84 -23.60 -23.90
CA GLY A 385 8.60 -25.05 -23.98
C GLY A 385 8.62 -25.77 -22.64
N ILE A 386 8.20 -25.08 -21.57
CA ILE A 386 8.12 -25.59 -20.20
C ILE A 386 6.69 -26.14 -19.97
N ASP A 387 6.60 -27.45 -19.70
CA ASP A 387 5.33 -28.13 -19.41
C ASP A 387 5.17 -28.26 -17.89
N ALA A 388 4.67 -27.17 -17.25
CA ALA A 388 4.42 -27.11 -15.81
C ALA A 388 3.17 -26.29 -15.52
N GLU A 389 2.26 -26.83 -14.69
CA GLU A 389 0.98 -26.19 -14.33
C GLU A 389 1.15 -25.20 -13.18
N CYS A 390 0.35 -24.12 -13.19
CA CYS A 390 0.25 -23.18 -12.08
C CYS A 390 -0.37 -23.85 -10.85
N ARG A 391 0.23 -23.60 -9.67
CA ARG A 391 -0.25 -24.09 -8.37
C ARG A 391 -0.54 -22.98 -7.37
N THR A 392 -0.34 -21.73 -7.76
CA THR A 392 -0.43 -20.57 -6.86
C THR A 392 -1.83 -20.32 -6.28
N ALA A 393 -2.89 -20.83 -6.94
CA ALA A 393 -4.25 -20.76 -6.40
C ALA A 393 -4.54 -21.78 -5.29
N GLU A 394 -3.72 -22.81 -5.17
CA GLU A 394 -3.92 -23.96 -4.27
C GLU A 394 -2.93 -23.95 -3.10
N GLU A 395 -1.68 -23.57 -3.34
CA GLU A 395 -0.63 -23.56 -2.34
C GLU A 395 -0.65 -22.26 -1.51
N PRO A 396 -0.78 -22.35 -0.17
CA PRO A 396 -0.78 -21.18 0.71
C PRO A 396 0.55 -20.44 0.66
N LEU A 397 0.49 -19.12 0.89
CA LEU A 397 1.69 -18.32 1.14
C LEU A 397 2.28 -18.63 2.52
N PRO A 398 3.62 -18.51 2.68
CA PRO A 398 4.26 -18.62 3.99
C PRO A 398 3.56 -17.75 5.05
N GLY A 399 3.20 -18.32 6.16
CA GLY A 399 2.39 -17.69 7.19
C GLY A 399 0.89 -17.97 7.14
N SER A 400 0.40 -18.67 6.10
CA SER A 400 -1.03 -18.96 5.91
C SER A 400 -1.43 -20.41 6.15
N GLU A 401 -0.49 -21.34 6.14
CA GLU A 401 -0.74 -22.80 6.02
C GLU A 401 -1.58 -23.36 7.17
N GLU A 402 -1.34 -22.91 8.40
CA GLU A 402 -1.98 -23.45 9.61
C GLU A 402 -2.70 -22.37 10.44
N PHE A 403 -3.20 -21.32 9.81
CA PHE A 403 -3.88 -20.24 10.52
C PHE A 403 -5.06 -20.72 11.41
N SER A 404 -5.63 -21.86 11.12
CA SER A 404 -6.68 -22.48 11.92
C SER A 404 -6.25 -22.87 13.35
N VAL A 405 -4.96 -23.07 13.59
CA VAL A 405 -4.39 -23.42 14.90
C VAL A 405 -3.94 -22.22 15.73
N LEU A 406 -4.20 -21.01 15.23
CA LEU A 406 -3.83 -19.75 15.88
C LEU A 406 -4.21 -19.71 17.37
N ARG A 407 -5.38 -20.23 17.73
CA ARG A 407 -5.86 -20.25 19.12
C ARG A 407 -5.02 -21.16 20.01
N ASP A 408 -4.57 -22.28 19.47
CA ASP A 408 -3.72 -23.24 20.19
C ASP A 408 -2.34 -22.62 20.43
N TRP A 409 -1.77 -21.94 19.44
CA TRP A 409 -0.52 -21.19 19.58
C TRP A 409 -0.63 -20.03 20.57
N MET A 410 -1.74 -19.29 20.56
CA MET A 410 -1.95 -18.25 21.56
C MET A 410 -1.92 -18.78 23.00
N ASP A 411 -2.46 -19.98 23.25
CA ASP A 411 -2.42 -20.63 24.57
C ASP A 411 -1.01 -21.17 24.89
N GLU A 412 -0.32 -21.77 23.92
CA GLU A 412 1.01 -22.35 24.06
C GLU A 412 2.06 -21.27 24.36
N PHE A 413 2.10 -20.19 23.58
CA PHE A 413 3.07 -19.10 23.77
C PHE A 413 2.61 -18.02 24.76
N GLY A 414 1.46 -18.22 25.41
CA GLY A 414 0.92 -17.25 26.37
C GLY A 414 0.52 -15.90 25.75
N LEU A 415 0.18 -15.88 24.46
CA LEU A 415 -0.14 -14.69 23.68
C LEU A 415 -1.56 -14.15 23.96
N ARG A 416 -1.96 -14.11 25.23
CA ARG A 416 -3.32 -13.66 25.63
C ARG A 416 -3.47 -12.15 25.68
N SER A 417 -2.40 -11.40 25.46
CA SER A 417 -2.45 -9.95 25.39
C SER A 417 -2.91 -9.48 24.00
N PRO A 418 -3.43 -8.25 23.88
CA PRO A 418 -3.72 -7.66 22.56
C PRO A 418 -2.49 -7.63 21.63
N VAL A 419 -1.28 -7.47 22.17
CA VAL A 419 -0.03 -7.53 21.41
C VAL A 419 0.18 -8.93 20.83
N GLY A 420 0.06 -9.98 21.67
CA GLY A 420 0.21 -11.35 21.20
C GLY A 420 -0.79 -11.77 20.13
N LEU A 421 -2.05 -11.30 20.26
CA LEU A 421 -3.05 -11.53 19.21
C LEU A 421 -2.64 -10.88 17.88
N ARG A 422 -2.17 -9.64 17.90
CA ARG A 422 -1.71 -8.94 16.71
C ARG A 422 -0.49 -9.57 16.06
N SER A 423 0.48 -10.04 16.86
CA SER A 423 1.62 -10.82 16.34
C SER A 423 1.15 -12.10 15.66
N ALA A 424 0.22 -12.83 16.27
CA ALA A 424 -0.34 -14.05 15.70
C ALA A 424 -1.08 -13.80 14.38
N GLU A 425 -1.88 -12.74 14.30
CA GLU A 425 -2.58 -12.33 13.07
C GLU A 425 -1.60 -11.95 11.95
N ARG A 426 -0.46 -11.31 12.28
CA ARG A 426 0.55 -10.94 11.28
C ARG A 426 1.41 -12.09 10.81
N LEU A 427 1.83 -12.94 11.72
CA LEU A 427 2.80 -14.01 11.43
C LEU A 427 2.14 -15.27 10.89
N GLY A 428 0.86 -15.50 11.26
CA GLY A 428 0.18 -16.75 10.92
C GLY A 428 0.97 -17.96 11.40
N SER A 429 1.23 -18.94 10.54
CA SER A 429 1.99 -20.15 10.87
C SER A 429 3.47 -19.90 11.24
N ARG A 430 4.03 -18.76 10.84
CA ARG A 430 5.40 -18.36 11.20
C ARG A 430 5.57 -17.94 12.66
N ILE A 431 4.49 -17.92 13.45
CA ILE A 431 4.56 -17.49 14.86
C ILE A 431 5.47 -18.39 15.70
N ASP A 432 5.55 -19.69 15.39
CA ASP A 432 6.43 -20.65 16.07
C ASP A 432 7.90 -20.30 15.83
N GLU A 433 8.27 -20.01 14.60
CA GLU A 433 9.60 -19.59 14.19
C GLU A 433 10.01 -18.25 14.83
N VAL A 434 9.17 -17.23 14.71
CA VAL A 434 9.54 -15.86 15.11
C VAL A 434 9.39 -15.63 16.62
N ILE A 435 8.34 -16.14 17.24
CA ILE A 435 8.05 -15.92 18.66
C ILE A 435 8.46 -17.13 19.51
N GLY A 436 8.21 -18.35 19.01
CA GLY A 436 8.48 -19.59 19.75
C GLY A 436 9.97 -19.86 19.92
N GLU A 437 10.78 -19.54 18.93
CA GLU A 437 12.25 -19.69 18.97
C GLU A 437 12.99 -18.49 19.60
N TRP A 438 12.29 -17.39 19.87
CA TRP A 438 12.90 -16.18 20.45
C TRP A 438 13.41 -16.42 21.88
N ASP A 439 14.72 -16.25 22.08
CA ASP A 439 15.38 -16.39 23.40
C ASP A 439 15.62 -15.02 24.03
N GLY A 440 14.82 -14.67 25.02
CA GLY A 440 15.00 -13.45 25.80
C GLY A 440 13.74 -12.59 25.96
N PRO A 441 13.88 -11.37 26.52
CA PRO A 441 12.76 -10.45 26.66
C PRO A 441 12.23 -10.02 25.31
N ASN A 442 10.90 -10.10 25.11
CA ASN A 442 10.22 -9.68 23.89
C ASN A 442 9.29 -8.48 24.15
N PRO A 443 9.83 -7.26 24.45
CA PRO A 443 9.03 -6.09 24.66
C PRO A 443 8.39 -5.60 23.36
N THR A 444 7.29 -4.83 23.49
CA THR A 444 6.69 -4.09 22.38
C THR A 444 7.62 -2.95 21.95
N VAL A 445 7.98 -2.92 20.68
CA VAL A 445 8.78 -1.85 20.04
C VAL A 445 7.85 -0.78 19.46
N CYS A 446 6.76 -1.18 18.81
CA CYS A 446 5.74 -0.28 18.27
C CYS A 446 4.39 -0.53 18.97
N GLU A 447 3.95 0.41 19.82
CA GLU A 447 2.74 0.25 20.62
C GLU A 447 1.46 0.37 19.79
N CYS A 448 1.42 1.26 18.80
CA CYS A 448 0.18 1.48 18.02
C CYS A 448 -0.11 0.34 17.04
N GLU A 449 0.91 -0.30 16.48
CA GLU A 449 0.76 -1.50 15.65
C GLU A 449 1.03 -2.80 16.42
N ALA A 450 1.33 -2.69 17.71
CA ALA A 450 1.57 -3.83 18.60
C ALA A 450 2.66 -4.78 18.07
N VAL A 451 3.79 -4.24 17.58
CA VAL A 451 4.92 -5.00 17.04
C VAL A 451 5.94 -5.27 18.13
N THR A 452 6.36 -6.50 18.25
CA THR A 452 7.33 -6.96 19.26
C THR A 452 8.77 -6.87 18.76
N ARG A 453 9.71 -7.01 19.69
CA ARG A 453 11.14 -7.03 19.39
C ARG A 453 11.53 -8.22 18.51
N ALA A 454 10.96 -9.39 18.77
CA ALA A 454 11.21 -10.59 17.97
C ALA A 454 10.83 -10.36 16.48
N GLU A 455 9.66 -9.75 16.23
CA GLU A 455 9.22 -9.42 14.88
C GLU A 455 10.15 -8.40 14.20
N ILE A 456 10.71 -7.44 14.95
CA ILE A 456 11.69 -6.47 14.39
C ILE A 456 12.99 -7.20 14.02
N HIS A 457 13.49 -8.13 14.84
CA HIS A 457 14.71 -8.88 14.54
C HIS A 457 14.52 -9.82 13.36
N ASP A 458 13.42 -10.57 13.29
CA ASP A 458 13.07 -11.38 12.11
C ASP A 458 13.04 -10.52 10.83
N ALA A 459 12.45 -9.33 10.93
CA ALA A 459 12.42 -8.43 9.80
C ALA A 459 13.81 -7.86 9.42
N ILE A 460 14.69 -7.60 10.38
CA ILE A 460 16.08 -7.18 10.15
C ILE A 460 16.87 -8.29 9.44
N GLU A 461 16.71 -9.55 9.85
CA GLU A 461 17.37 -10.68 9.17
C GLU A 461 17.03 -10.72 7.68
N GLY A 462 15.77 -10.39 7.32
CA GLY A 462 15.33 -10.34 5.93
C GLY A 462 15.52 -9.01 5.20
N ALA A 463 15.74 -7.91 5.90
CA ALA A 463 15.80 -6.54 5.34
C ALA A 463 17.19 -5.89 5.48
N GLY A 464 18.08 -6.45 6.29
CA GLY A 464 19.33 -5.81 6.64
C GLY A 464 19.10 -4.53 7.47
N SER A 465 19.90 -3.50 7.22
CA SER A 465 19.82 -2.23 7.92
C SER A 465 18.69 -1.31 7.43
N ASP A 466 17.99 -1.66 6.36
CA ASP A 466 16.90 -0.82 5.82
C ASP A 466 15.64 -0.86 6.69
N LEU A 467 15.45 0.18 7.51
CA LEU A 467 14.27 0.30 8.37
C LEU A 467 12.97 0.55 7.60
N ASN A 468 13.01 1.01 6.35
CA ASN A 468 11.80 1.04 5.51
C ASN A 468 11.39 -0.37 5.10
N ALA A 469 12.32 -1.23 4.74
CA ALA A 469 12.04 -2.64 4.48
C ALA A 469 11.56 -3.38 5.75
N VAL A 470 12.11 -3.09 6.93
CA VAL A 470 11.60 -3.59 8.23
C VAL A 470 10.16 -3.15 8.47
N ARG A 471 9.85 -1.86 8.21
CA ARG A 471 8.49 -1.32 8.30
C ARG A 471 7.49 -2.08 7.40
N LEU A 472 7.87 -2.37 6.17
CA LEU A 472 7.00 -3.07 5.21
C LEU A 472 6.66 -4.51 5.68
N ARG A 473 7.59 -5.16 6.38
CA ARG A 473 7.39 -6.53 6.92
C ARG A 473 6.56 -6.55 8.20
N THR A 474 6.69 -5.53 9.05
CA THR A 474 6.13 -5.52 10.41
C THR A 474 4.98 -4.54 10.62
N ARG A 475 4.82 -3.54 9.76
CA ARG A 475 3.97 -2.34 9.93
C ARG A 475 4.44 -1.39 11.04
N ALA A 476 5.57 -1.63 11.70
CA ALA A 476 6.12 -0.68 12.67
C ALA A 476 6.23 0.73 12.04
N SER A 477 5.86 1.76 12.77
CA SER A 477 5.75 3.16 12.34
C SER A 477 4.54 3.54 11.46
N MET A 478 3.65 2.62 11.09
CA MET A 478 2.50 2.94 10.23
C MET A 478 1.24 3.40 10.98
N GLY A 479 1.13 3.13 12.29
CA GLY A 479 -0.04 3.49 13.09
C GLY A 479 -0.08 4.96 13.50
N ASN A 480 -0.95 5.26 14.46
CA ASN A 480 -1.40 6.61 14.86
C ASN A 480 -0.30 7.63 15.15
N CYS A 481 0.86 7.20 15.65
CA CYS A 481 1.95 8.13 16.01
C CYS A 481 2.95 8.38 14.87
N GLN A 482 2.80 7.70 13.73
CA GLN A 482 3.65 7.85 12.55
C GLN A 482 5.15 7.79 12.90
N GLY A 483 5.55 6.78 13.66
CA GLY A 483 6.94 6.53 14.01
C GLY A 483 7.53 7.36 15.15
N ALA A 484 6.75 8.24 15.80
CA ALA A 484 7.25 9.14 16.82
C ALA A 484 8.03 8.47 17.97
N PHE A 485 7.77 7.21 18.25
CA PHE A 485 8.45 6.47 19.32
C PHE A 485 9.25 5.26 18.79
N CYS A 486 8.67 4.50 17.88
CA CYS A 486 9.29 3.24 17.44
C CYS A 486 10.46 3.45 16.48
N CYS A 487 10.54 4.52 15.69
CA CYS A 487 11.67 4.75 14.79
C CYS A 487 13.02 4.72 15.55
N HIS A 488 13.13 5.42 16.70
CA HIS A 488 14.33 5.37 17.53
C HIS A 488 14.64 4.00 18.11
N ARG A 489 13.58 3.25 18.51
CA ARG A 489 13.76 1.91 19.05
C ARG A 489 14.22 0.94 17.98
N MET A 490 13.64 0.99 16.78
CA MET A 490 14.06 0.18 15.65
C MET A 490 15.52 0.45 15.27
N ALA A 491 15.93 1.72 15.21
CA ALA A 491 17.33 2.08 14.96
C ALA A 491 18.27 1.53 16.04
N ASN A 492 17.85 1.53 17.31
CA ASN A 492 18.65 0.93 18.38
C ASN A 492 18.79 -0.60 18.26
N GLU A 493 17.83 -1.29 17.65
CA GLU A 493 17.95 -2.74 17.40
C GLU A 493 18.96 -3.06 16.29
N LEU A 494 19.31 -2.10 15.43
CA LEU A 494 20.38 -2.26 14.43
C LEU A 494 21.79 -2.20 15.04
N VAL A 495 22.00 -1.41 16.11
CA VAL A 495 23.35 -1.12 16.66
C VAL A 495 24.16 -2.38 17.01
N PRO A 496 23.61 -3.49 17.53
CA PRO A 496 24.38 -4.69 17.82
C PRO A 496 25.01 -5.38 16.60
N GLU A 497 24.41 -5.25 15.42
CA GLU A 497 24.86 -5.89 14.17
C GLU A 497 25.55 -4.92 13.22
N TYR A 498 25.10 -3.66 13.24
CA TYR A 498 25.61 -2.55 12.44
C TYR A 498 26.21 -1.48 13.36
N ASP A 499 26.96 -0.55 12.84
CA ASP A 499 27.48 0.54 13.65
C ASP A 499 26.44 1.67 13.88
N GLU A 500 26.79 2.63 14.75
CA GLU A 500 25.91 3.75 15.09
C GLU A 500 25.64 4.68 13.89
N VAL A 501 26.53 4.73 12.91
CA VAL A 501 26.37 5.57 11.71
C VAL A 501 25.29 4.97 10.80
N VAL A 502 25.38 3.68 10.51
CA VAL A 502 24.37 2.95 9.73
C VAL A 502 23.00 3.03 10.40
N ALA A 503 22.93 2.80 11.71
CA ALA A 503 21.65 2.87 12.43
C ALA A 503 21.03 4.29 12.41
N ARG A 504 21.85 5.33 12.43
CA ARG A 504 21.40 6.72 12.32
C ARG A 504 20.88 7.02 10.92
N ASP A 505 21.62 6.63 9.89
CA ASP A 505 21.24 6.90 8.51
C ASP A 505 19.96 6.16 8.16
N ALA A 506 19.80 4.90 8.54
CA ALA A 506 18.55 4.13 8.43
C ALA A 506 17.36 4.77 9.19
N PHE A 507 17.62 5.34 10.38
CA PHE A 507 16.61 6.13 11.10
C PHE A 507 16.17 7.35 10.29
N ASP A 508 17.13 8.09 9.72
CA ASP A 508 16.84 9.30 8.96
C ASP A 508 15.98 8.97 7.73
N ASP A 509 16.32 7.95 6.98
CA ASP A 509 15.56 7.51 5.79
C ASP A 509 14.13 7.11 6.15
N LEU A 510 13.96 6.27 7.19
CA LEU A 510 12.64 5.92 7.68
C LEU A 510 11.84 7.15 8.12
N TYR A 511 12.50 8.07 8.84
CA TYR A 511 11.82 9.24 9.38
C TYR A 511 11.40 10.22 8.27
N GLN A 512 12.22 10.42 7.25
CA GLN A 512 11.88 11.23 6.08
C GLN A 512 10.69 10.66 5.32
N GLU A 513 10.67 9.35 5.12
CA GLU A 513 9.52 8.67 4.47
C GLU A 513 8.23 8.87 5.28
N ARG A 514 8.27 8.90 6.62
CA ARG A 514 7.10 9.19 7.44
C ARG A 514 6.71 10.67 7.36
N TRP A 515 7.68 11.59 7.45
CA TRP A 515 7.45 13.02 7.39
C TRP A 515 6.87 13.48 6.05
N LYS A 516 7.30 12.90 4.96
CA LYS A 516 6.79 13.16 3.60
C LYS A 516 5.26 13.14 3.55
N GLY A 517 4.60 12.15 4.14
CA GLY A 517 3.14 12.04 4.14
C GLY A 517 2.45 12.89 5.22
N GLU A 518 3.10 13.19 6.35
CA GLU A 518 2.51 13.98 7.44
C GLU A 518 2.31 15.44 7.05
N ARG A 519 3.27 16.06 6.36
CA ARG A 519 3.28 17.50 6.06
C ARG A 519 2.08 17.97 5.23
N HIS A 520 1.55 17.15 4.35
CA HIS A 520 0.41 17.48 3.48
C HIS A 520 -0.95 17.28 4.17
N ALA A 521 -1.01 16.39 5.16
CA ALA A 521 -2.24 16.05 5.86
C ALA A 521 -2.51 16.92 7.10
N LEU A 522 -1.47 17.58 7.64
CA LEU A 522 -1.55 18.29 8.91
C LEU A 522 -1.61 19.81 8.72
N TRP A 523 -2.42 20.46 9.56
CA TRP A 523 -2.56 21.92 9.56
C TRP A 523 -2.71 22.48 10.99
N GLY A 524 -2.52 23.77 11.15
CA GLY A 524 -2.69 24.47 12.42
C GLY A 524 -1.81 23.91 13.55
N GLN A 525 -2.39 23.62 14.70
CA GLN A 525 -1.67 23.11 15.86
C GLN A 525 -1.08 21.70 15.63
N GLN A 526 -1.73 20.87 14.84
CA GLN A 526 -1.25 19.52 14.51
C GLN A 526 0.07 19.60 13.73
N LEU A 527 0.12 20.45 12.71
CA LEU A 527 1.35 20.71 11.95
C LEU A 527 2.44 21.27 12.85
N SER A 528 2.14 22.25 13.71
CA SER A 528 3.11 22.79 14.64
C SER A 528 3.69 21.73 15.58
N GLN A 529 2.88 20.81 16.09
CA GLN A 529 3.34 19.69 16.91
C GLN A 529 4.21 18.70 16.13
N ALA A 530 3.83 18.39 14.88
CA ALA A 530 4.62 17.52 14.02
C ALA A 530 5.96 18.17 13.67
N MET A 531 6.00 19.47 13.41
CA MET A 531 7.23 20.22 13.18
C MET A 531 8.14 20.20 14.42
N VAL A 532 7.60 20.40 15.64
CA VAL A 532 8.37 20.25 16.88
C VAL A 532 8.92 18.85 17.03
N LYS A 533 8.12 17.82 16.74
CA LYS A 533 8.58 16.43 16.70
C LYS A 533 9.75 16.28 15.72
N HIS A 534 9.62 16.78 14.51
CA HIS A 534 10.66 16.72 13.48
C HIS A 534 11.96 17.41 13.95
N MET A 535 11.87 18.62 14.50
CA MET A 535 13.04 19.35 15.04
C MET A 535 13.70 18.60 16.19
N LEU A 536 12.93 18.00 17.10
CA LEU A 536 13.48 17.20 18.21
C LEU A 536 14.23 15.96 17.68
N HIS A 537 13.67 15.28 16.69
CA HIS A 537 14.36 14.15 16.06
C HIS A 537 15.66 14.57 15.38
N ALA A 538 15.64 15.63 14.57
CA ALA A 538 16.84 16.17 13.93
C ALA A 538 17.94 16.53 14.96
N THR A 539 17.56 17.18 16.06
CA THR A 539 18.49 17.55 17.13
C THR A 539 19.02 16.33 17.87
N THR A 540 18.15 15.34 18.18
CA THR A 540 18.54 14.14 18.92
C THR A 540 19.53 13.29 18.12
N MET A 541 19.32 13.19 16.81
CA MET A 541 20.20 12.43 15.89
C MET A 541 21.39 13.26 15.37
N ASN A 542 21.55 14.50 15.88
CA ASN A 542 22.68 15.40 15.56
C ASN A 542 22.82 15.70 14.05
N ARG A 543 21.70 15.80 13.33
CA ARG A 543 21.67 16.10 11.88
C ARG A 543 22.25 17.47 11.54
N ASP A 544 22.06 18.47 12.44
CA ASP A 544 22.53 19.83 12.25
C ASP A 544 24.08 19.99 12.39
N ALA A 545 24.78 18.92 12.75
CA ALA A 545 26.24 18.91 12.82
C ALA A 545 26.92 18.80 11.46
N ASP A 546 26.17 18.40 10.41
CA ASP A 546 26.66 18.41 9.02
C ASP A 546 26.14 19.67 8.30
N PRO A 547 26.99 20.66 8.00
CA PRO A 547 26.58 21.86 7.27
C PRO A 547 26.14 21.55 5.81
N ALA A 548 26.46 20.39 5.24
CA ALA A 548 25.96 19.98 3.95
C ALA A 548 24.52 19.41 4.01
N ALA A 549 24.11 18.83 5.15
CA ALA A 549 22.74 18.39 5.39
C ALA A 549 21.76 19.56 5.57
N THR A 550 22.26 20.77 5.89
CA THR A 550 21.43 22.00 5.98
C THR A 550 21.13 22.65 4.64
N GLU A 551 21.82 22.29 3.56
CA GLU A 551 21.48 22.76 2.20
C GLU A 551 20.24 22.05 1.62
N GLY A 552 19.84 20.87 2.13
CA GLY A 552 18.52 20.26 1.99
C GLY A 552 17.52 20.79 3.02
N SER A 553 17.74 21.98 3.59
CA SER A 553 16.83 22.62 4.52
C SER A 553 15.44 22.63 3.95
N VAL A 554 14.49 22.07 4.72
CA VAL A 554 13.06 22.13 4.47
C VAL A 554 12.74 23.52 3.91
N ASP A 555 12.45 23.57 2.61
CA ASP A 555 11.93 24.79 1.98
C ASP A 555 10.54 25.04 2.57
N PHE A 556 10.47 25.85 3.61
CA PHE A 556 9.21 26.31 4.18
C PHE A 556 8.49 27.33 3.27
N GLY A 557 9.05 27.63 2.09
CA GLY A 557 8.58 28.69 1.19
C GLY A 557 7.30 28.39 0.43
N ALA A 558 6.79 27.16 0.47
CA ALA A 558 5.55 26.79 -0.23
C ALA A 558 4.33 26.61 0.70
N PHE A 559 4.34 27.21 1.90
CA PHE A 559 3.08 27.42 2.61
C PHE A 559 2.37 28.62 2.00
N ASP A 560 1.77 28.45 0.85
CA ASP A 560 0.64 29.27 0.48
C ASP A 560 -0.45 29.01 1.54
N ALA A 561 -0.75 30.04 2.31
CA ALA A 561 -1.84 29.97 3.26
C ALA A 561 -3.07 29.55 2.46
N GLY A 562 -3.62 28.38 2.78
CA GLY A 562 -4.82 27.86 2.12
C GLY A 562 -5.91 28.93 2.00
N PRO A 563 -6.91 28.74 1.15
CA PRO A 563 -7.86 29.76 0.76
C PRO A 563 -8.45 30.42 2.00
N ASP A 564 -8.19 31.71 2.14
CA ASP A 564 -8.75 32.68 3.10
C ASP A 564 -9.45 32.05 4.31
N ALA A 565 -8.73 31.92 5.43
CA ALA A 565 -9.37 31.87 6.73
C ALA A 565 -10.27 33.11 6.79
N GLY A 566 -11.57 32.88 6.59
CA GLY A 566 -12.58 33.90 6.43
C GLY A 566 -12.40 34.99 7.46
N THR A 567 -12.36 36.22 6.96
CA THR A 567 -12.39 37.45 7.74
C THR A 567 -13.36 37.30 8.90
N THR A 568 -12.83 37.28 10.12
CA THR A 568 -13.64 37.50 11.32
C THR A 568 -14.49 38.74 11.10
N PRO A 569 -15.79 38.70 11.34
CA PRO A 569 -16.60 39.91 11.24
C PRO A 569 -16.06 40.92 12.25
N ASP A 570 -15.74 42.08 11.72
CA ASP A 570 -15.30 43.27 12.42
C ASP A 570 -16.34 43.56 13.55
N ALA A 571 -15.97 43.28 14.79
CA ALA A 571 -16.72 43.71 15.94
C ALA A 571 -16.51 45.22 16.09
N GLY A 572 -17.45 45.99 15.56
CA GLY A 572 -17.47 47.43 15.67
C GLY A 572 -17.23 47.88 17.09
N THR A 573 -16.16 48.61 17.30
CA THR A 573 -15.91 49.39 18.51
C THR A 573 -16.83 50.61 18.51
N GLU A 574 -17.98 50.50 19.19
CA GLU A 574 -18.65 51.68 19.73
C GLU A 574 -18.05 51.96 21.11
N ALA A 575 -17.32 53.06 21.17
CA ALA A 575 -16.89 53.67 22.44
C ALA A 575 -18.09 54.27 23.15
N ALA A 576 -18.37 53.80 24.36
CA ALA A 576 -19.18 54.52 25.33
C ALA A 576 -18.37 54.68 26.62
N ASP A 577 -18.00 55.95 26.83
CA ASP A 577 -17.49 56.55 28.04
C ASP A 577 -18.58 56.47 29.14
N THR A 578 -18.27 55.95 30.33
CA THR A 578 -18.75 56.49 31.66
C THR A 578 -18.09 55.75 32.81
N ALA A 579 -17.31 56.51 33.54
CA ALA A 579 -17.07 56.71 34.94
C ALA A 579 -17.39 55.62 35.99
N ASP A 580 -16.33 55.41 36.79
CA ASP A 580 -16.26 55.36 38.29
C ASP A 580 -17.10 54.37 39.12
N ASP A 581 -16.34 53.80 40.00
CA ASP A 581 -16.53 53.53 41.43
C ASP A 581 -16.77 52.09 41.94
N ALA A 582 -15.94 51.82 42.90
CA ALA A 582 -16.13 51.00 44.10
C ALA A 582 -15.48 49.61 44.21
N VAL A 583 -14.49 49.63 45.06
CA VAL A 583 -13.86 48.60 45.88
C VAL A 583 -14.88 47.77 46.67
N ALA A 584 -14.73 46.42 46.68
CA ALA A 584 -14.95 45.58 47.88
C ALA A 584 -14.49 44.13 47.66
N ASP A 585 -13.48 43.77 48.32
CA ASP A 585 -13.19 42.68 49.26
C ASP A 585 -14.11 41.45 49.29
N GLY A 586 -13.52 40.25 49.29
CA GLY A 586 -14.25 39.09 49.83
C GLY A 586 -13.99 37.71 49.21
N GLY A 587 -13.01 36.95 49.77
CA GLY A 587 -13.32 35.55 50.12
C GLY A 587 -13.07 34.43 49.15
N THR A 588 -11.96 33.77 49.29
CA THR A 588 -11.69 32.40 48.82
C THR A 588 -12.52 31.38 49.58
N PRO A 589 -13.13 30.38 48.95
CA PRO A 589 -13.46 29.15 49.65
C PRO A 589 -12.53 28.00 49.26
N ALA A 590 -12.03 27.33 50.30
CA ALA A 590 -11.28 26.11 50.25
C ALA A 590 -12.14 24.94 49.75
N ILE A 591 -11.54 24.12 48.88
CA ILE A 591 -12.15 22.85 48.47
C ILE A 591 -11.59 21.74 49.39
N GLY A 592 -12.50 21.13 50.16
CA GLY A 592 -12.23 19.96 50.99
C GLY A 592 -12.20 18.69 50.14
N ALA A 593 -11.29 17.79 50.48
CA ALA A 593 -11.21 16.42 49.99
C ALA A 593 -12.35 15.56 50.54
N PRO A 594 -12.89 14.59 49.82
CA PRO A 594 -13.70 13.53 50.41
C PRO A 594 -12.84 12.33 50.80
N ASP A 595 -13.11 11.82 52.00
CA ASP A 595 -12.58 10.62 52.61
C ASP A 595 -13.05 9.34 51.86
N ALA A 596 -12.20 8.32 51.98
CA ALA A 596 -12.45 6.96 51.56
C ALA A 596 -13.53 6.26 52.41
N ASP A 597 -14.37 5.47 51.74
CA ASP A 597 -14.86 4.17 52.18
C ASP A 597 -15.10 3.27 50.95
#